data_12e5863c601bc20fe7e2e413cc5cdc82
#
_entry.id   12e5863c601bc20fe7e2e413cc5cdc82
#
_cell.length_a   1.000
_cell.length_b   1.000
_cell.length_c   1.000
_cell.angle_alpha   90.00
_cell.angle_beta   90.00
_cell.angle_gamma   90.00
#
_symmetry.space_group_name_H-M   'P 1'
#
loop_
_entity.id
_entity.type
_entity.pdbx_description
1 polymer ?
#
loop_
_entity_poly.entity_id
_entity_poly.type
_entity_poly.pdbx_seq_one_letter_code
_entity_poly.pdbx_strand_id
1 'polypeptide(L)'
;MSNEHDRNLLTKRFYDYEDDIETNPTTRKLDDHVLIVDGFNTFIRAFSVNPSLNEDGSHVGGLVGFLKSIRFTINKFKPTRCVIVFDGKNSSKSRQKVYPQYKAGRKVRSRLNRMVDWVGGPHDEGESMKLQLTRLVEYLECLPLTILSLDNLEADDVISYICNSTLKDSKCTIMSADKDFYQLVDDRVQLYSPTKKVTYDRELIKKEFGVYPQNVLTCRVVDGDKSDGIPGVRGIGVKTLVKEFPNLTEDKDFDTKDMLDSAKSKSTRVSDMLVKDEYVVKRNYVLMQLHDPNIKNQTKLKIVDAVNSLAPKLVKFQLQTLFVKDKLWGQIPNFDNWLTEFNILDHYWKNKK
;
A
#
# COMPACT_ATOMS: atom_id res chain seq x y z
N MET A 1 13.60 18.82 21.35
CA MET A 1 13.49 19.82 20.25
C MET A 1 13.96 19.33 18.88
N SER A 2 14.70 18.20 18.75
CA SER A 2 15.15 17.64 17.45
C SER A 2 14.08 16.90 16.64
N ASN A 3 13.02 16.42 17.26
CA ASN A 3 12.01 15.55 16.61
C ASN A 3 11.01 16.28 15.68
N GLU A 4 10.88 17.59 15.80
CA GLU A 4 9.91 18.35 15.00
C GLU A 4 10.54 18.84 13.68
N HIS A 5 11.84 19.08 13.70
CA HIS A 5 12.58 19.55 12.54
C HIS A 5 12.73 18.46 11.46
N ASP A 6 13.04 17.23 11.87
CA ASP A 6 13.19 16.06 10.96
C ASP A 6 11.86 15.61 10.36
N ARG A 7 10.75 15.71 11.14
CA ARG A 7 9.40 15.43 10.63
C ARG A 7 8.93 16.47 9.62
N ASN A 8 9.30 17.75 9.83
CA ASN A 8 8.99 18.82 8.90
C ASN A 8 9.79 18.71 7.59
N LEU A 9 11.02 18.18 7.61
CA LEU A 9 11.81 17.92 6.41
C LEU A 9 11.18 16.85 5.51
N LEU A 10 10.69 15.75 6.09
CA LEU A 10 9.96 14.72 5.34
C LEU A 10 8.67 15.28 4.72
N THR A 11 7.92 16.06 5.49
CA THR A 11 6.68 16.67 5.01
C THR A 11 6.93 17.74 3.97
N LYS A 12 7.97 18.57 4.15
CA LYS A 12 8.30 19.66 3.25
C LYS A 12 8.77 19.18 1.88
N ARG A 13 9.60 18.12 1.82
CA ARG A 13 10.07 17.52 0.57
C ARG A 13 8.99 16.84 -0.27
N PHE A 14 7.87 16.43 0.35
CA PHE A 14 6.73 15.88 -0.36
C PHE A 14 5.79 16.96 -0.94
N TYR A 15 5.89 18.23 -0.50
CA TYR A 15 4.94 19.31 -0.85
C TYR A 15 5.52 20.47 -1.66
N ASP A 16 6.85 20.56 -1.88
CA ASP A 16 7.49 21.66 -2.62
C ASP A 16 7.24 21.61 -4.16
N TYR A 17 6.10 21.06 -4.58
CA TYR A 17 5.64 21.07 -5.99
C TYR A 17 4.78 22.30 -6.33
N GLU A 18 4.85 23.38 -5.55
CA GLU A 18 3.91 24.51 -5.74
C GLU A 18 4.32 25.57 -6.76
N ASP A 19 5.55 25.60 -7.30
CA ASP A 19 6.01 26.82 -8.00
C ASP A 19 6.27 26.76 -9.51
N ASP A 20 6.02 25.68 -10.25
CA ASP A 20 6.18 25.73 -11.73
C ASP A 20 5.20 24.83 -12.49
N ILE A 21 3.89 25.07 -12.40
CA ILE A 21 2.94 24.44 -13.30
C ILE A 21 2.22 25.49 -14.15
N GLU A 22 2.74 25.75 -15.33
CA GLU A 22 1.90 26.24 -16.43
C GLU A 22 0.90 25.14 -16.79
N THR A 23 -0.34 25.34 -16.38
CA THR A 23 -1.46 24.44 -16.60
C THR A 23 -1.92 24.50 -18.05
N ASN A 24 -1.48 23.56 -18.85
CA ASN A 24 -2.19 23.22 -20.07
C ASN A 24 -2.77 21.80 -19.89
N PRO A 25 -4.10 21.63 -19.71
CA PRO A 25 -4.72 20.33 -19.54
C PRO A 25 -4.83 19.61 -20.87
N THR A 26 -3.73 19.14 -21.41
CA THR A 26 -3.77 18.14 -22.46
C THR A 26 -4.24 16.83 -21.81
N THR A 27 -5.40 16.36 -22.21
CA THR A 27 -5.92 15.00 -21.95
C THR A 27 -4.91 13.96 -22.42
N ARG A 28 -3.96 13.62 -21.55
CA ARG A 28 -2.99 12.55 -21.81
C ARG A 28 -3.71 11.21 -21.62
N LYS A 29 -3.57 10.28 -22.58
CA LYS A 29 -3.89 8.88 -22.34
C LYS A 29 -3.03 8.40 -21.19
N LEU A 30 -3.65 7.81 -20.19
CA LEU A 30 -2.98 7.18 -19.07
C LEU A 30 -2.15 5.99 -19.57
N ASP A 31 -1.12 5.66 -18.83
CA ASP A 31 -0.21 4.58 -19.20
C ASP A 31 -0.92 3.22 -19.22
N ASP A 32 -0.51 2.34 -20.12
CA ASP A 32 -1.15 1.04 -20.30
C ASP A 32 -1.04 0.15 -19.06
N HIS A 33 0.09 0.25 -18.32
CA HIS A 33 0.32 -0.56 -17.12
C HIS A 33 1.06 0.24 -16.04
N VAL A 34 0.44 0.41 -14.89
CA VAL A 34 1.00 1.16 -13.75
C VAL A 34 1.25 0.22 -12.58
N LEU A 35 2.48 0.27 -12.04
CA LEU A 35 2.84 -0.36 -10.78
C LEU A 35 2.56 0.63 -9.63
N ILE A 36 1.71 0.25 -8.69
CA ILE A 36 1.39 1.04 -7.49
C ILE A 36 1.92 0.29 -6.27
N VAL A 37 2.81 0.91 -5.52
CA VAL A 37 3.52 0.27 -4.40
C VAL A 37 3.00 0.83 -3.08
N ASP A 38 2.55 -0.06 -2.21
CA ASP A 38 2.31 0.24 -0.80
C ASP A 38 3.68 0.38 -0.10
N GLY A 39 4.07 1.63 0.15
CA GLY A 39 5.41 1.99 0.59
C GLY A 39 5.73 1.44 1.98
N PHE A 40 4.90 1.70 2.98
CA PHE A 40 5.16 1.23 4.34
C PHE A 40 5.07 -0.29 4.45
N ASN A 41 4.08 -0.93 3.85
CA ASN A 41 3.95 -2.39 3.89
C ASN A 41 5.22 -3.05 3.30
N THR A 42 5.69 -2.56 2.16
CA THR A 42 6.90 -3.06 1.50
C THR A 42 8.15 -2.82 2.35
N PHE A 43 8.31 -1.62 2.93
CA PHE A 43 9.46 -1.26 3.76
C PHE A 43 9.52 -2.08 5.05
N ILE A 44 8.44 -2.11 5.83
CA ILE A 44 8.39 -2.84 7.10
C ILE A 44 8.66 -4.32 6.92
N ARG A 45 8.14 -4.92 5.84
CA ARG A 45 8.41 -6.32 5.52
C ARG A 45 9.86 -6.56 5.15
N ALA A 46 10.46 -5.69 4.32
CA ALA A 46 11.86 -5.76 3.99
C ALA A 46 12.72 -5.63 5.25
N PHE A 47 12.43 -4.64 6.09
CA PHE A 47 13.13 -4.39 7.35
C PHE A 47 13.07 -5.60 8.30
N SER A 48 11.90 -6.21 8.44
CA SER A 48 11.66 -7.28 9.43
C SER A 48 12.32 -8.61 9.10
N VAL A 49 12.67 -8.86 7.82
CA VAL A 49 13.20 -10.16 7.39
C VAL A 49 14.61 -10.11 6.80
N ASN A 50 15.15 -8.92 6.56
CA ASN A 50 16.47 -8.77 5.94
C ASN A 50 17.50 -8.30 6.95
N PRO A 51 18.48 -9.13 7.33
CA PRO A 51 19.53 -8.78 8.27
C PRO A 51 20.74 -8.08 7.63
N SER A 52 20.65 -7.63 6.39
CA SER A 52 21.78 -7.04 5.66
C SER A 52 22.41 -5.88 6.42
N LEU A 53 23.72 -5.91 6.53
CA LEU A 53 24.56 -4.84 7.07
C LEU A 53 25.33 -4.19 5.91
N ASN A 54 25.63 -2.90 6.01
CA ASN A 54 26.60 -2.24 5.15
C ASN A 54 28.04 -2.54 5.60
N GLU A 55 29.04 -1.98 4.93
CA GLU A 55 30.45 -2.19 5.28
C GLU A 55 30.85 -1.63 6.66
N ASP A 56 30.08 -0.68 7.21
CA ASP A 56 30.28 -0.16 8.57
C ASP A 56 29.59 -1.02 9.64
N GLY A 57 28.95 -2.12 9.26
CA GLY A 57 28.18 -2.97 10.17
C GLY A 57 26.80 -2.41 10.56
N SER A 58 26.36 -1.32 9.94
CA SER A 58 25.04 -0.76 10.18
C SER A 58 23.96 -1.54 9.44
N HIS A 59 22.83 -1.80 10.10
CA HIS A 59 21.71 -2.48 9.48
C HIS A 59 21.08 -1.62 8.36
N VAL A 60 20.94 -2.20 7.17
CA VAL A 60 20.40 -1.57 5.97
C VAL A 60 19.32 -2.43 5.29
N GLY A 61 18.83 -3.45 5.97
CA GLY A 61 17.94 -4.46 5.42
C GLY A 61 16.64 -3.91 4.86
N GLY A 62 16.05 -2.91 5.52
CA GLY A 62 14.82 -2.24 5.07
C GLY A 62 15.04 -1.48 3.75
N LEU A 63 16.08 -0.65 3.70
CA LEU A 63 16.47 0.12 2.52
C LEU A 63 16.79 -0.79 1.33
N VAL A 64 17.71 -1.68 1.51
CA VAL A 64 18.19 -2.58 0.43
C VAL A 64 17.10 -3.54 -0.03
N GLY A 65 16.34 -4.10 0.92
CA GLY A 65 15.25 -5.02 0.61
C GLY A 65 14.12 -4.34 -0.16
N PHE A 66 13.79 -3.11 0.18
CA PHE A 66 12.81 -2.31 -0.55
C PHE A 66 13.28 -2.04 -1.99
N LEU A 67 14.50 -1.51 -2.16
CA LEU A 67 15.07 -1.20 -3.48
C LEU A 67 15.15 -2.45 -4.38
N LYS A 68 15.58 -3.60 -3.84
CA LYS A 68 15.59 -4.88 -4.55
C LYS A 68 14.18 -5.34 -4.94
N SER A 69 13.20 -5.16 -4.05
CA SER A 69 11.82 -5.57 -4.30
C SER A 69 11.18 -4.75 -5.42
N ILE A 70 11.38 -3.43 -5.44
CA ILE A 70 10.86 -2.57 -6.52
C ILE A 70 11.50 -2.94 -7.85
N ARG A 71 12.83 -3.02 -7.89
CA ARG A 71 13.54 -3.42 -9.12
C ARG A 71 13.02 -4.75 -9.67
N PHE A 72 12.90 -5.75 -8.80
CA PHE A 72 12.38 -7.06 -9.19
C PHE A 72 10.97 -6.96 -9.79
N THR A 73 10.10 -6.15 -9.16
CA THR A 73 8.71 -6.00 -9.57
C THR A 73 8.61 -5.23 -10.88
N ILE A 74 9.43 -4.18 -11.08
CA ILE A 74 9.54 -3.46 -12.35
C ILE A 74 10.00 -4.41 -13.46
N ASN A 75 11.02 -5.22 -13.20
CA ASN A 75 11.50 -6.18 -14.18
C ASN A 75 10.46 -7.25 -14.51
N LYS A 76 9.72 -7.73 -13.52
CA LYS A 76 8.69 -8.75 -13.71
C LYS A 76 7.50 -8.26 -14.54
N PHE A 77 6.99 -7.07 -14.25
CA PHE A 77 5.74 -6.57 -14.84
C PHE A 77 5.95 -5.57 -15.98
N LYS A 78 7.18 -5.06 -16.15
CA LYS A 78 7.53 -4.05 -17.17
C LYS A 78 6.51 -2.91 -17.25
N PRO A 79 6.20 -2.25 -16.09
CA PRO A 79 5.20 -1.18 -16.09
C PRO A 79 5.68 0.04 -16.85
N THR A 80 4.75 0.84 -17.34
CA THR A 80 5.03 2.12 -18.00
C THR A 80 5.24 3.25 -16.99
N ARG A 81 4.72 3.08 -15.76
CA ARG A 81 4.87 4.00 -14.64
C ARG A 81 4.95 3.24 -13.32
N CYS A 82 5.64 3.83 -12.34
CA CYS A 82 5.64 3.35 -10.96
C CYS A 82 5.26 4.49 -10.01
N VAL A 83 4.26 4.24 -9.16
CA VAL A 83 3.79 5.16 -8.12
C VAL A 83 4.00 4.49 -6.77
N ILE A 84 4.65 5.17 -5.84
CA ILE A 84 4.85 4.69 -4.47
C ILE A 84 4.01 5.55 -3.53
N VAL A 85 3.19 4.91 -2.71
CA VAL A 85 2.31 5.59 -1.77
C VAL A 85 2.71 5.25 -0.35
N PHE A 86 2.98 6.27 0.46
CA PHE A 86 3.21 6.14 1.90
C PHE A 86 2.04 6.71 2.68
N ASP A 87 1.81 6.18 3.89
CA ASP A 87 0.86 6.78 4.82
C ASP A 87 1.26 8.20 5.17
N GLY A 88 0.30 9.09 5.19
CA GLY A 88 0.51 10.47 5.61
C GLY A 88 0.56 10.63 7.13
N LYS A 89 0.95 11.81 7.59
CA LYS A 89 0.89 12.17 9.01
C LYS A 89 -0.55 12.06 9.50
N ASN A 90 -0.74 11.44 10.67
CA ASN A 90 -2.07 11.25 11.28
C ASN A 90 -3.06 10.45 10.39
N SER A 91 -2.59 9.59 9.53
CA SER A 91 -3.39 8.85 8.55
C SER A 91 -4.58 8.10 9.16
N SER A 92 -4.40 7.44 10.30
CA SER A 92 -5.44 6.65 10.98
C SER A 92 -6.49 7.47 11.74
N LYS A 93 -6.32 8.80 11.88
CA LYS A 93 -7.23 9.63 12.70
C LYS A 93 -8.68 9.60 12.21
N SER A 94 -8.91 9.50 10.91
CA SER A 94 -10.25 9.43 10.35
C SER A 94 -10.99 8.17 10.84
N ARG A 95 -10.35 7.01 10.74
CA ARG A 95 -10.90 5.73 11.20
C ARG A 95 -11.00 5.65 12.73
N GLN A 96 -10.05 6.25 13.46
CA GLN A 96 -10.09 6.34 14.94
C GLN A 96 -11.26 7.19 15.46
N LYS A 97 -11.77 8.17 14.71
CA LYS A 97 -13.00 8.89 15.06
C LYS A 97 -14.23 7.99 15.01
N VAL A 98 -14.25 7.01 14.10
CA VAL A 98 -15.34 6.03 13.99
C VAL A 98 -15.17 4.92 15.04
N TYR A 99 -13.93 4.47 15.26
CA TYR A 99 -13.60 3.42 16.20
C TYR A 99 -12.26 3.72 16.90
N PRO A 100 -12.28 4.22 18.16
CA PRO A 100 -11.07 4.66 18.86
C PRO A 100 -9.99 3.58 19.05
N GLN A 101 -10.40 2.29 19.09
CA GLN A 101 -9.46 1.17 19.20
C GLN A 101 -8.80 0.79 17.87
N TYR A 102 -9.18 1.42 16.75
CA TYR A 102 -8.55 1.17 15.45
C TYR A 102 -7.04 1.37 15.52
N LYS A 103 -6.29 0.31 15.23
CA LYS A 103 -4.80 0.28 15.28
C LYS A 103 -4.20 0.64 16.66
N ALA A 104 -5.00 0.83 17.72
CA ALA A 104 -4.51 1.20 19.06
C ALA A 104 -3.61 0.12 19.68
N GLY A 105 -3.82 -1.14 19.33
CA GLY A 105 -3.02 -2.28 19.77
C GLY A 105 -1.70 -2.48 19.00
N ARG A 106 -1.44 -1.68 17.95
CA ARG A 106 -0.17 -1.69 17.22
C ARG A 106 0.95 -1.02 18.02
N LYS A 107 1.06 -1.35 19.33
CA LYS A 107 2.22 -0.96 20.13
C LYS A 107 3.46 -1.56 19.50
N VAL A 108 4.55 -0.80 19.55
CA VAL A 108 5.88 -1.20 19.10
C VAL A 108 6.13 -2.65 19.52
N ARG A 109 6.05 -3.58 18.56
CA ARG A 109 6.42 -4.97 18.81
C ARG A 109 7.90 -4.95 19.15
N SER A 110 8.23 -5.45 20.32
CA SER A 110 9.63 -5.68 20.66
C SER A 110 10.24 -6.58 19.57
N ARG A 111 11.24 -6.09 18.85
CA ARG A 111 11.99 -6.76 17.81
C ARG A 111 11.15 -7.17 16.57
N LEU A 112 11.04 -6.26 15.62
CA LEU A 112 10.53 -6.55 14.28
C LEU A 112 11.50 -7.45 13.52
N ASN A 113 12.78 -7.08 13.48
CA ASN A 113 13.84 -7.91 12.91
C ASN A 113 14.52 -8.73 14.00
N ARG A 114 14.23 -10.03 14.02
CA ARG A 114 14.78 -10.98 14.99
C ARG A 114 16.15 -11.53 14.61
N MET A 115 16.64 -11.23 13.42
CA MET A 115 17.90 -11.73 12.87
C MET A 115 19.07 -10.79 13.16
N VAL A 116 18.76 -9.55 13.56
CA VAL A 116 19.76 -8.52 13.93
C VAL A 116 19.85 -8.45 15.45
N ASP A 117 21.07 -8.39 15.97
CA ASP A 117 21.30 -8.15 17.39
C ASP A 117 21.29 -6.64 17.67
N TRP A 118 20.22 -6.19 18.32
CA TRP A 118 20.02 -4.80 18.69
C TRP A 118 20.57 -4.56 20.10
N VAL A 119 21.76 -3.98 20.21
CA VAL A 119 22.47 -3.77 21.48
C VAL A 119 21.63 -2.93 22.46
N GLY A 120 21.02 -1.85 22.00
CA GLY A 120 20.08 -1.00 22.78
C GLY A 120 18.62 -1.48 22.74
N GLY A 121 18.36 -2.68 22.23
CA GLY A 121 17.03 -3.28 22.17
C GLY A 121 16.07 -2.58 21.19
N PRO A 122 14.75 -2.48 21.52
CA PRO A 122 13.75 -1.91 20.63
C PRO A 122 13.95 -0.43 20.25
N HIS A 123 14.69 0.33 21.06
CA HIS A 123 15.01 1.73 20.75
C HIS A 123 15.95 1.81 19.55
N ASP A 124 17.03 1.05 19.53
CA ASP A 124 18.00 1.05 18.43
C ASP A 124 17.37 0.55 17.13
N GLU A 125 16.50 -0.46 17.22
CA GLU A 125 15.73 -0.93 16.08
C GLU A 125 14.85 0.19 15.50
N GLY A 126 14.14 0.94 16.36
CA GLY A 126 13.28 2.05 15.97
C GLY A 126 14.04 3.19 15.29
N GLU A 127 15.23 3.55 15.82
CA GLU A 127 16.09 4.57 15.23
C GLU A 127 16.66 4.12 13.88
N SER A 128 17.12 2.88 13.79
CA SER A 128 17.60 2.28 12.53
C SER A 128 16.50 2.27 11.46
N MET A 129 15.27 1.89 11.84
CA MET A 129 14.12 1.89 10.95
C MET A 129 13.82 3.30 10.42
N LYS A 130 13.82 4.31 11.29
CA LYS A 130 13.58 5.70 10.92
C LYS A 130 14.66 6.23 9.99
N LEU A 131 15.94 5.97 10.30
CA LEU A 131 17.07 6.40 9.46
C LEU A 131 17.00 5.75 8.07
N GLN A 132 16.72 4.45 8.00
CA GLN A 132 16.59 3.74 6.73
C GLN A 132 15.41 4.23 5.91
N LEU A 133 14.26 4.54 6.54
CA LEU A 133 13.10 5.08 5.84
C LEU A 133 13.39 6.48 5.26
N THR A 134 14.04 7.35 6.05
CA THR A 134 14.46 8.67 5.58
C THR A 134 15.42 8.54 4.39
N ARG A 135 16.42 7.68 4.52
CA ARG A 135 17.39 7.43 3.46
C ARG A 135 16.73 6.81 2.22
N LEU A 136 15.75 5.92 2.41
CA LEU A 136 14.98 5.34 1.31
C LEU A 136 14.32 6.41 0.45
N VAL A 137 13.69 7.41 1.06
CA VAL A 137 13.06 8.51 0.33
C VAL A 137 14.08 9.25 -0.54
N GLU A 138 15.28 9.55 -0.02
CA GLU A 138 16.35 10.17 -0.80
C GLU A 138 16.77 9.34 -2.02
N TYR A 139 16.80 8.01 -1.89
CA TYR A 139 17.07 7.11 -3.04
C TYR A 139 15.93 7.15 -4.05
N LEU A 140 14.68 7.11 -3.58
CA LEU A 140 13.49 7.11 -4.44
C LEU A 140 13.35 8.41 -5.23
N GLU A 141 13.69 9.55 -4.63
CA GLU A 141 13.71 10.87 -5.29
C GLU A 141 14.71 10.94 -6.47
N CYS A 142 15.70 10.05 -6.49
CA CYS A 142 16.65 9.95 -7.60
C CYS A 142 16.20 9.01 -8.73
N LEU A 143 15.09 8.28 -8.52
CA LEU A 143 14.56 7.31 -9.46
C LEU A 143 13.37 7.89 -10.25
N PRO A 144 13.10 7.41 -11.46
CA PRO A 144 11.99 7.87 -12.30
C PRO A 144 10.64 7.33 -11.81
N LEU A 145 10.26 7.66 -10.57
CA LEU A 145 9.02 7.22 -9.93
C LEU A 145 8.25 8.41 -9.36
N THR A 146 6.94 8.25 -9.21
CA THR A 146 6.09 9.19 -8.49
C THR A 146 5.98 8.74 -7.03
N ILE A 147 6.19 9.64 -6.08
CA ILE A 147 6.08 9.36 -4.64
C ILE A 147 4.92 10.19 -4.08
N LEU A 148 4.03 9.56 -3.32
CA LEU A 148 2.89 10.20 -2.68
C LEU A 148 2.86 9.90 -1.20
N SER A 149 2.63 10.94 -0.39
CA SER A 149 2.29 10.82 1.04
C SER A 149 1.38 12.00 1.39
N LEU A 150 0.15 11.74 1.80
CA LEU A 150 -0.87 12.76 2.01
C LEU A 150 -1.35 12.74 3.46
N ASP A 151 -1.26 13.87 4.14
CA ASP A 151 -1.67 13.99 5.55
C ASP A 151 -3.14 13.60 5.75
N ASN A 152 -3.38 12.91 6.88
CA ASN A 152 -4.68 12.42 7.31
C ASN A 152 -5.30 11.33 6.40
N LEU A 153 -4.52 10.75 5.48
CA LEU A 153 -4.93 9.63 4.64
C LEU A 153 -4.00 8.44 4.83
N GLU A 154 -4.58 7.26 4.86
CA GLU A 154 -3.83 6.01 4.77
C GLU A 154 -3.47 5.72 3.30
N ALA A 155 -2.36 5.01 3.10
CA ALA A 155 -1.91 4.62 1.77
C ALA A 155 -2.99 3.84 1.02
N ASP A 156 -3.77 3.00 1.73
CA ASP A 156 -4.84 2.19 1.17
C ASP A 156 -5.91 3.04 0.46
N ASP A 157 -6.34 4.15 1.11
CA ASP A 157 -7.33 5.08 0.56
C ASP A 157 -6.80 5.76 -0.71
N VAL A 158 -5.52 6.16 -0.70
CA VAL A 158 -4.89 6.82 -1.85
C VAL A 158 -4.69 5.83 -3.00
N ILE A 159 -4.19 4.62 -2.73
CA ILE A 159 -4.02 3.55 -3.73
C ILE A 159 -5.36 3.20 -4.38
N SER A 160 -6.39 3.03 -3.57
CA SER A 160 -7.74 2.76 -4.05
C SER A 160 -8.26 3.87 -4.96
N TYR A 161 -8.14 5.13 -4.55
CA TYR A 161 -8.57 6.27 -5.35
C TYR A 161 -7.80 6.36 -6.68
N ILE A 162 -6.49 6.08 -6.66
CA ILE A 162 -5.68 6.01 -7.89
C ILE A 162 -6.24 4.94 -8.83
N CYS A 163 -6.46 3.72 -8.35
CA CYS A 163 -6.95 2.61 -9.17
C CYS A 163 -8.35 2.84 -9.73
N ASN A 164 -9.28 3.32 -8.88
CA ASN A 164 -10.70 3.38 -9.22
C ASN A 164 -11.10 4.67 -9.94
N SER A 165 -10.33 5.75 -9.76
CA SER A 165 -10.71 7.08 -10.28
C SER A 165 -9.65 7.65 -11.21
N THR A 166 -8.40 7.80 -10.74
CA THR A 166 -7.37 8.49 -11.52
C THR A 166 -6.89 7.66 -12.71
N LEU A 167 -6.69 6.35 -12.50
CA LEU A 167 -6.18 5.38 -13.47
C LEU A 167 -7.27 4.36 -13.88
N LYS A 168 -8.52 4.78 -13.94
CA LYS A 168 -9.67 3.91 -14.21
C LYS A 168 -9.59 3.14 -15.54
N ASP A 169 -8.83 3.66 -16.51
CA ASP A 169 -8.67 3.07 -17.85
C ASP A 169 -7.32 2.36 -18.01
N SER A 170 -6.48 2.32 -16.97
CA SER A 170 -5.15 1.72 -16.99
C SER A 170 -5.16 0.34 -16.34
N LYS A 171 -4.31 -0.55 -16.85
CA LYS A 171 -3.97 -1.78 -16.11
C LYS A 171 -3.13 -1.40 -14.89
N CYS A 172 -3.48 -1.91 -13.72
CA CYS A 172 -2.78 -1.63 -12.47
C CYS A 172 -2.27 -2.91 -11.81
N THR A 173 -1.04 -2.86 -11.31
CA THR A 173 -0.52 -3.88 -10.39
C THR A 173 -0.27 -3.21 -9.04
N ILE A 174 -1.04 -3.56 -8.02
CA ILE A 174 -0.78 -3.15 -6.64
C ILE A 174 0.28 -4.08 -6.05
N MET A 175 1.37 -3.53 -5.52
CA MET A 175 2.39 -4.29 -4.81
C MET A 175 2.20 -4.10 -3.31
N SER A 176 1.56 -5.06 -2.66
CA SER A 176 1.35 -5.12 -1.21
C SER A 176 1.12 -6.56 -0.76
N ALA A 177 1.32 -6.84 0.52
CA ALA A 177 0.91 -8.10 1.11
C ALA A 177 -0.40 -7.98 1.89
N ASP A 178 -1.03 -6.81 1.86
CA ASP A 178 -2.29 -6.57 2.52
C ASP A 178 -3.45 -7.19 1.73
N LYS A 179 -4.27 -7.97 2.44
CA LYS A 179 -5.44 -8.65 1.85
C LYS A 179 -6.63 -7.72 1.67
N ASP A 180 -6.59 -6.53 2.26
CA ASP A 180 -7.68 -5.57 2.08
C ASP A 180 -7.76 -5.09 0.64
N PHE A 181 -6.65 -5.13 -0.10
CA PHE A 181 -6.63 -4.87 -1.54
C PHE A 181 -7.28 -5.96 -2.40
N TYR A 182 -7.64 -7.13 -1.85
CA TYR A 182 -8.38 -8.14 -2.61
C TYR A 182 -9.70 -7.59 -3.17
N GLN A 183 -10.36 -6.69 -2.43
CA GLN A 183 -11.61 -6.05 -2.85
C GLN A 183 -11.46 -5.14 -4.08
N LEU A 184 -10.22 -4.73 -4.43
CA LEU A 184 -9.94 -3.87 -5.59
C LEU A 184 -9.57 -4.66 -6.84
N VAL A 185 -9.37 -5.98 -6.73
CA VAL A 185 -8.93 -6.81 -7.87
C VAL A 185 -10.10 -7.04 -8.83
N ASP A 186 -9.87 -6.71 -10.09
CA ASP A 186 -10.80 -6.88 -11.20
C ASP A 186 -10.04 -7.37 -12.46
N ASP A 187 -10.60 -7.23 -13.64
CA ASP A 187 -9.96 -7.61 -14.90
C ASP A 187 -8.75 -6.71 -15.25
N ARG A 188 -8.68 -5.53 -14.65
CA ARG A 188 -7.69 -4.47 -14.88
C ARG A 188 -6.70 -4.32 -13.73
N VAL A 189 -7.13 -4.57 -12.51
CA VAL A 189 -6.34 -4.44 -11.28
C VAL A 189 -5.97 -5.81 -10.75
N GLN A 190 -4.68 -6.06 -10.56
CA GLN A 190 -4.15 -7.26 -9.89
C GLN A 190 -3.33 -6.89 -8.67
N LEU A 191 -3.23 -7.81 -7.68
CA LEU A 191 -2.41 -7.62 -6.49
C LEU A 191 -1.18 -8.55 -6.54
N TYR A 192 0.01 -7.98 -6.46
CA TYR A 192 1.24 -8.74 -6.31
C TYR A 192 1.73 -8.74 -4.86
N SER A 193 1.83 -9.92 -4.27
CA SER A 193 2.43 -10.11 -2.95
C SER A 193 3.92 -10.42 -3.07
N PRO A 194 4.82 -9.49 -2.71
CA PRO A 194 6.26 -9.74 -2.81
C PRO A 194 6.74 -10.79 -1.80
N THR A 195 6.03 -10.97 -0.69
CA THR A 195 6.36 -11.98 0.33
C THR A 195 6.10 -13.39 -0.16
N LYS A 196 4.94 -13.61 -0.78
CA LYS A 196 4.56 -14.92 -1.35
C LYS A 196 5.08 -15.11 -2.77
N LYS A 197 5.51 -14.05 -3.44
CA LYS A 197 5.87 -14.00 -4.87
C LYS A 197 4.73 -14.45 -5.79
N VAL A 198 3.49 -14.15 -5.39
CA VAL A 198 2.25 -14.54 -6.06
C VAL A 198 1.54 -13.30 -6.55
N THR A 199 1.00 -13.37 -7.76
CA THR A 199 0.08 -12.38 -8.32
C THR A 199 -1.33 -12.89 -8.15
N TYR A 200 -2.16 -12.12 -7.43
CA TYR A 200 -3.56 -12.42 -7.20
C TYR A 200 -4.40 -11.75 -8.28
N ASP A 201 -5.11 -12.56 -9.02
CA ASP A 201 -6.24 -12.22 -9.89
C ASP A 201 -7.55 -12.68 -9.26
N ARG A 202 -8.66 -12.47 -9.95
CA ARG A 202 -10.00 -12.82 -9.48
C ARG A 202 -10.12 -14.31 -9.12
N GLU A 203 -9.59 -15.18 -9.97
CA GLU A 203 -9.69 -16.65 -9.82
C GLU A 203 -8.85 -17.15 -8.65
N LEU A 204 -7.65 -16.63 -8.47
CA LEU A 204 -6.80 -17.04 -7.35
C LEU A 204 -7.37 -16.56 -6.01
N ILE A 205 -7.95 -15.34 -5.96
CA ILE A 205 -8.66 -14.87 -4.77
C ILE A 205 -9.84 -15.78 -4.45
N LYS A 206 -10.66 -16.11 -5.45
CA LYS A 206 -11.77 -17.07 -5.29
C LYS A 206 -11.28 -18.39 -4.74
N LYS A 207 -10.19 -18.93 -5.27
CA LYS A 207 -9.61 -20.21 -4.84
C LYS A 207 -9.09 -20.17 -3.40
N GLU A 208 -8.37 -19.09 -3.00
CA GLU A 208 -7.74 -19.02 -1.67
C GLU A 208 -8.66 -18.45 -0.58
N PHE A 209 -9.49 -17.47 -0.92
CA PHE A 209 -10.34 -16.78 0.05
C PHE A 209 -11.77 -17.35 0.10
N GLY A 210 -12.22 -17.98 -0.99
CA GLY A 210 -13.52 -18.64 -1.07
C GLY A 210 -14.62 -17.84 -1.74
N VAL A 211 -14.41 -16.54 -1.99
CA VAL A 211 -15.34 -15.65 -2.70
C VAL A 211 -14.60 -14.83 -3.75
N TYR A 212 -15.33 -14.30 -4.73
CA TYR A 212 -14.77 -13.37 -5.71
C TYR A 212 -14.45 -12.00 -5.09
N PRO A 213 -13.53 -11.21 -5.69
CA PRO A 213 -13.07 -9.93 -5.16
C PRO A 213 -14.18 -8.98 -4.71
N GLN A 214 -15.23 -8.83 -5.50
CA GLN A 214 -16.37 -7.95 -5.20
C GLN A 214 -17.09 -8.32 -3.89
N ASN A 215 -17.03 -9.57 -3.46
CA ASN A 215 -17.68 -10.08 -2.25
C ASN A 215 -16.72 -10.19 -1.05
N VAL A 216 -15.42 -9.88 -1.24
CA VAL A 216 -14.41 -9.96 -0.16
C VAL A 216 -14.75 -9.02 0.99
N LEU A 217 -15.12 -7.76 0.69
CA LEU A 217 -15.47 -6.78 1.71
C LEU A 217 -16.62 -7.28 2.59
N THR A 218 -17.69 -7.82 1.99
CA THR A 218 -18.85 -8.37 2.72
C THR A 218 -18.44 -9.48 3.70
N CYS A 219 -17.48 -10.30 3.32
CA CYS A 219 -16.92 -11.30 4.24
C CYS A 219 -16.05 -10.67 5.34
N ARG A 220 -15.21 -9.72 4.96
CA ARG A 220 -14.26 -9.07 5.88
C ARG A 220 -14.96 -8.25 6.97
N VAL A 221 -16.04 -7.55 6.67
CA VAL A 221 -16.79 -6.76 7.67
C VAL A 221 -17.42 -7.62 8.74
N VAL A 222 -17.76 -8.87 8.44
CA VAL A 222 -18.30 -9.84 9.39
C VAL A 222 -17.20 -10.54 10.19
N ASP A 223 -16.10 -10.94 9.53
CA ASP A 223 -14.95 -11.60 10.17
C ASP A 223 -14.12 -10.64 11.05
N GLY A 224 -14.08 -9.36 10.66
CA GLY A 224 -13.27 -8.33 11.30
C GLY A 224 -11.80 -8.40 10.89
N ASP A 225 -10.96 -7.57 11.52
CA ASP A 225 -9.51 -7.55 11.35
C ASP A 225 -8.78 -7.48 12.69
N LYS A 226 -8.15 -8.58 13.07
CA LYS A 226 -7.38 -8.66 14.32
C LYS A 226 -6.12 -7.79 14.29
N SER A 227 -5.52 -7.58 13.12
CA SER A 227 -4.29 -6.78 12.99
C SER A 227 -4.56 -5.30 13.23
N ASP A 228 -5.75 -4.83 12.87
CA ASP A 228 -6.21 -3.47 13.06
C ASP A 228 -7.07 -3.27 14.30
N GLY A 229 -7.28 -4.35 15.05
CA GLY A 229 -8.10 -4.32 16.25
C GLY A 229 -9.60 -4.17 15.96
N ILE A 230 -10.05 -4.52 14.77
CA ILE A 230 -11.47 -4.44 14.36
C ILE A 230 -12.15 -5.78 14.70
N PRO A 231 -13.04 -5.83 15.72
CA PRO A 231 -13.77 -7.05 16.03
C PRO A 231 -14.84 -7.31 14.98
N GLY A 232 -14.96 -8.58 14.58
CA GLY A 232 -16.05 -9.07 13.75
C GLY A 232 -17.28 -9.47 14.57
N VAL A 233 -18.28 -10.05 13.91
CA VAL A 233 -19.44 -10.67 14.55
C VAL A 233 -19.02 -11.97 15.20
N ARG A 234 -19.21 -12.07 16.52
CA ARG A 234 -18.71 -13.21 17.31
C ARG A 234 -19.29 -14.54 16.81
N GLY A 235 -18.41 -15.48 16.48
CA GLY A 235 -18.77 -16.83 16.09
C GLY A 235 -19.15 -17.01 14.63
N ILE A 236 -19.02 -15.97 13.81
CA ILE A 236 -19.24 -16.03 12.37
C ILE A 236 -17.93 -15.70 11.66
N GLY A 237 -17.30 -16.69 11.03
CA GLY A 237 -16.17 -16.51 10.12
C GLY A 237 -16.62 -16.71 8.68
N VAL A 238 -15.71 -16.43 7.73
CA VAL A 238 -15.98 -16.50 6.28
C VAL A 238 -16.64 -17.81 5.85
N LYS A 239 -16.16 -18.98 6.35
CA LYS A 239 -16.74 -20.28 6.00
C LYS A 239 -18.19 -20.44 6.44
N THR A 240 -18.55 -19.94 7.62
CA THR A 240 -19.91 -19.95 8.14
C THR A 240 -20.80 -19.03 7.33
N LEU A 241 -20.29 -17.84 7.00
CA LEU A 241 -21.01 -16.84 6.23
C LEU A 241 -21.33 -17.33 4.81
N VAL A 242 -20.37 -17.91 4.12
CA VAL A 242 -20.54 -18.49 2.77
C VAL A 242 -21.54 -19.66 2.77
N LYS A 243 -21.56 -20.46 3.83
CA LYS A 243 -22.56 -21.54 3.97
C LYS A 243 -23.97 -21.00 4.13
N GLU A 244 -24.14 -19.90 4.86
CA GLU A 244 -25.43 -19.24 5.08
C GLU A 244 -25.91 -18.47 3.85
N PHE A 245 -24.96 -17.82 3.14
CA PHE A 245 -25.21 -17.00 1.96
C PHE A 245 -24.37 -17.50 0.76
N PRO A 246 -24.81 -18.56 0.06
CA PRO A 246 -24.07 -19.12 -1.08
C PRO A 246 -23.84 -18.12 -2.21
N ASN A 247 -24.70 -17.10 -2.36
CA ASN A 247 -24.55 -16.00 -3.33
C ASN A 247 -23.19 -15.29 -3.24
N LEU A 248 -22.56 -15.27 -2.05
CA LEU A 248 -21.20 -14.75 -1.87
C LEU A 248 -20.16 -15.49 -2.72
N THR A 249 -20.44 -16.72 -3.12
CA THR A 249 -19.52 -17.54 -3.92
C THR A 249 -19.72 -17.37 -5.42
N GLU A 250 -20.80 -16.74 -5.83
CA GLU A 250 -21.09 -16.48 -7.25
C GLU A 250 -20.26 -15.33 -7.77
N ASP A 251 -20.02 -15.31 -9.09
CA ASP A 251 -19.38 -14.17 -9.76
C ASP A 251 -20.40 -13.05 -10.03
N LYS A 252 -21.03 -12.60 -8.96
CA LYS A 252 -21.98 -11.50 -8.90
C LYS A 252 -21.73 -10.69 -7.65
N ASP A 253 -22.07 -9.45 -7.70
CA ASP A 253 -22.03 -8.58 -6.53
C ASP A 253 -23.14 -9.00 -5.54
N PHE A 254 -22.74 -9.24 -4.30
CA PHE A 254 -23.62 -9.48 -3.16
C PHE A 254 -23.06 -8.68 -1.98
N ASP A 255 -23.45 -7.44 -1.94
CA ASP A 255 -22.87 -6.47 -1.03
C ASP A 255 -23.32 -6.68 0.44
N THR A 256 -22.77 -5.86 1.33
CA THR A 256 -23.06 -5.92 2.77
C THR A 256 -24.53 -5.60 3.07
N LYS A 257 -25.17 -4.75 2.25
CA LYS A 257 -26.58 -4.41 2.39
C LYS A 257 -27.45 -5.57 1.98
N ASP A 258 -27.18 -6.20 0.82
CA ASP A 258 -27.90 -7.38 0.33
C ASP A 258 -27.84 -8.53 1.34
N MET A 259 -26.65 -8.73 1.94
CA MET A 259 -26.45 -9.71 3.00
C MET A 259 -27.32 -9.43 4.22
N LEU A 260 -27.36 -8.19 4.71
CA LEU A 260 -28.14 -7.81 5.89
C LEU A 260 -29.67 -7.91 5.60
N ASP A 261 -30.11 -7.49 4.42
CA ASP A 261 -31.51 -7.59 4.04
C ASP A 261 -31.94 -9.05 3.86
N SER A 262 -31.07 -9.89 3.29
CA SER A 262 -31.30 -11.34 3.25
C SER A 262 -31.32 -11.96 4.65
N ALA A 263 -30.46 -11.51 5.57
CA ALA A 263 -30.45 -12.00 6.94
C ALA A 263 -31.76 -11.67 7.67
N LYS A 264 -32.35 -10.49 7.47
CA LYS A 264 -33.64 -10.11 8.06
C LYS A 264 -34.83 -10.96 7.60
N SER A 265 -34.71 -11.58 6.43
CA SER A 265 -35.76 -12.46 5.87
C SER A 265 -35.59 -13.93 6.24
N LYS A 266 -34.51 -14.32 6.91
CA LYS A 266 -34.19 -15.69 7.32
C LYS A 266 -34.30 -15.85 8.83
N SER A 267 -34.76 -17.05 9.26
CA SER A 267 -34.84 -17.42 10.68
C SER A 267 -33.76 -18.46 11.01
N THR A 268 -32.51 -18.08 10.82
CA THR A 268 -31.36 -18.94 11.18
C THR A 268 -30.54 -18.31 12.28
N ARG A 269 -29.82 -19.10 13.06
CA ARG A 269 -28.94 -18.58 14.11
C ARG A 269 -27.92 -17.57 13.58
N VAL A 270 -27.38 -17.79 12.37
CA VAL A 270 -26.38 -16.90 11.76
C VAL A 270 -27.02 -15.57 11.38
N SER A 271 -28.20 -15.62 10.76
CA SER A 271 -28.97 -14.44 10.37
C SER A 271 -29.40 -13.63 11.59
N ASP A 272 -29.89 -14.28 12.66
CA ASP A 272 -30.25 -13.61 13.92
C ASP A 272 -29.05 -12.88 14.54
N MET A 273 -27.86 -13.49 14.52
CA MET A 273 -26.63 -12.87 15.02
C MET A 273 -26.20 -11.66 14.18
N LEU A 274 -26.32 -11.75 12.85
CA LEU A 274 -25.98 -10.63 11.94
C LEU A 274 -26.93 -9.46 12.13
N VAL A 275 -28.24 -9.71 12.28
CA VAL A 275 -29.24 -8.69 12.55
C VAL A 275 -29.02 -8.03 13.92
N LYS A 276 -28.72 -8.85 14.94
CA LYS A 276 -28.39 -8.35 16.30
C LYS A 276 -27.17 -7.46 16.28
N ASP A 277 -26.13 -7.84 15.55
CA ASP A 277 -24.85 -7.14 15.50
C ASP A 277 -24.71 -6.26 14.21
N GLU A 278 -25.85 -5.86 13.60
CA GLU A 278 -25.89 -5.03 12.39
C GLU A 278 -25.04 -3.75 12.52
N TYR A 279 -25.00 -3.16 13.73
CA TYR A 279 -24.14 -2.00 14.01
C TYR A 279 -22.65 -2.32 13.82
N VAL A 280 -22.18 -3.50 14.27
CA VAL A 280 -20.78 -3.94 14.10
C VAL A 280 -20.44 -4.06 12.62
N VAL A 281 -21.32 -4.69 11.84
CA VAL A 281 -21.16 -4.87 10.40
C VAL A 281 -21.06 -3.52 9.68
N LYS A 282 -21.99 -2.60 9.97
CA LYS A 282 -22.01 -1.24 9.38
C LYS A 282 -20.77 -0.43 9.76
N ARG A 283 -20.35 -0.47 11.03
CA ARG A 283 -19.12 0.18 11.48
C ARG A 283 -17.89 -0.37 10.74
N ASN A 284 -17.78 -1.69 10.66
CA ASN A 284 -16.66 -2.36 9.99
C ASN A 284 -16.64 -2.02 8.49
N TYR A 285 -17.81 -1.90 7.84
CA TYR A 285 -17.90 -1.44 6.47
C TYR A 285 -17.24 -0.06 6.30
N VAL A 286 -17.58 0.90 7.15
CA VAL A 286 -17.00 2.26 7.09
C VAL A 286 -15.48 2.23 7.32
N LEU A 287 -14.97 1.31 8.15
CA LEU A 287 -13.55 1.19 8.46
C LEU A 287 -12.74 0.49 7.36
N MET A 288 -13.34 -0.43 6.62
CA MET A 288 -12.60 -1.40 5.78
C MET A 288 -12.86 -1.24 4.28
N GLN A 289 -13.92 -0.51 3.87
CA GLN A 289 -14.20 -0.32 2.45
C GLN A 289 -13.15 0.57 1.78
N LEU A 290 -12.75 0.19 0.57
CA LEU A 290 -11.79 0.91 -0.27
C LEU A 290 -12.40 1.35 -1.62
N HIS A 291 -13.68 1.09 -1.88
CA HIS A 291 -14.32 1.45 -3.16
C HIS A 291 -14.57 2.95 -3.31
N ASP A 292 -14.96 3.61 -2.21
CA ASP A 292 -15.18 5.06 -2.16
C ASP A 292 -14.57 5.64 -0.87
N PRO A 293 -13.24 5.82 -0.83
CA PRO A 293 -12.57 6.37 0.33
C PRO A 293 -12.98 7.84 0.54
N ASN A 294 -13.20 8.21 1.81
CA ASN A 294 -13.59 9.57 2.18
C ASN A 294 -12.43 10.56 2.05
N ILE A 295 -12.13 10.95 0.82
CA ILE A 295 -11.06 11.90 0.48
C ILE A 295 -11.67 13.25 0.13
N LYS A 296 -11.16 14.33 0.72
CA LYS A 296 -11.59 15.70 0.41
C LYS A 296 -11.28 16.05 -1.05
N ASN A 297 -12.14 16.83 -1.69
CA ASN A 297 -11.99 17.19 -3.11
C ASN A 297 -10.63 17.83 -3.43
N GLN A 298 -10.14 18.74 -2.58
CA GLN A 298 -8.82 19.36 -2.76
C GLN A 298 -7.69 18.32 -2.74
N THR A 299 -7.80 17.30 -1.90
CA THR A 299 -6.82 16.22 -1.83
C THR A 299 -6.94 15.27 -3.03
N LYS A 300 -8.17 15.04 -3.51
CA LYS A 300 -8.41 14.29 -4.77
C LYS A 300 -7.70 14.96 -5.94
N LEU A 301 -7.77 16.28 -6.05
CA LEU A 301 -7.04 17.05 -7.08
C LEU A 301 -5.53 16.87 -6.96
N LYS A 302 -4.97 16.96 -5.74
CA LYS A 302 -3.52 16.73 -5.52
C LYS A 302 -3.08 15.32 -5.96
N ILE A 303 -3.88 14.30 -5.72
CA ILE A 303 -3.60 12.92 -6.18
C ILE A 303 -3.60 12.89 -7.72
N VAL A 304 -4.64 13.46 -8.34
CA VAL A 304 -4.78 13.49 -9.80
C VAL A 304 -3.60 14.22 -10.44
N ASP A 305 -3.23 15.39 -9.91
CA ASP A 305 -2.12 16.19 -10.43
C ASP A 305 -0.79 15.45 -10.30
N ALA A 306 -0.50 14.88 -9.14
CA ALA A 306 0.73 14.14 -8.91
C ALA A 306 0.85 12.88 -9.80
N VAL A 307 -0.24 12.14 -9.99
CA VAL A 307 -0.25 10.95 -10.85
C VAL A 307 -0.18 11.34 -12.32
N ASN A 308 -0.80 12.44 -12.75
CA ASN A 308 -0.78 12.89 -14.14
C ASN A 308 0.49 13.67 -14.50
N SER A 309 1.25 14.14 -13.53
CA SER A 309 2.53 14.81 -13.74
C SER A 309 3.56 13.88 -14.35
N LEU A 310 4.56 14.46 -15.02
CA LEU A 310 5.70 13.68 -15.53
C LEU A 310 6.46 13.06 -14.37
N ALA A 311 6.81 11.78 -14.49
CA ALA A 311 7.70 11.16 -13.53
C ALA A 311 9.06 11.88 -13.51
N PRO A 312 9.68 12.03 -12.32
CA PRO A 312 11.03 12.57 -12.22
C PRO A 312 12.01 11.79 -13.09
N LYS A 313 13.05 12.46 -13.55
CA LYS A 313 14.11 11.81 -14.34
C LYS A 313 15.03 11.02 -13.41
N LEU A 314 15.68 9.99 -13.96
CA LEU A 314 16.74 9.26 -13.27
C LEU A 314 17.94 10.20 -13.01
N VAL A 315 18.25 10.49 -11.75
CA VAL A 315 19.38 11.32 -11.33
C VAL A 315 20.55 10.41 -10.92
N LYS A 316 21.19 9.81 -11.92
CA LYS A 316 22.22 8.76 -11.73
C LYS A 316 23.36 9.20 -10.81
N PHE A 317 23.91 10.40 -10.98
CA PHE A 317 25.03 10.90 -10.19
C PHE A 317 24.70 11.01 -8.71
N GLN A 318 23.54 11.59 -8.36
CA GLN A 318 23.13 11.73 -6.98
C GLN A 318 22.88 10.35 -6.34
N LEU A 319 22.27 9.44 -7.07
CA LEU A 319 22.02 8.08 -6.62
C LEU A 319 23.35 7.31 -6.37
N GLN A 320 24.34 7.47 -7.26
CA GLN A 320 25.69 6.92 -7.05
C GLN A 320 26.36 7.52 -5.80
N THR A 321 26.21 8.82 -5.56
CA THR A 321 26.76 9.50 -4.39
C THR A 321 26.15 8.92 -3.09
N LEU A 322 24.83 8.74 -3.04
CA LEU A 322 24.15 8.09 -1.91
C LEU A 322 24.68 6.66 -1.69
N PHE A 323 24.82 5.92 -2.78
CA PHE A 323 25.27 4.52 -2.75
C PHE A 323 26.69 4.36 -2.18
N VAL A 324 27.61 5.26 -2.59
CA VAL A 324 28.97 5.32 -2.05
C VAL A 324 28.96 5.70 -0.58
N LYS A 325 28.18 6.74 -0.23
CA LYS A 325 28.08 7.23 1.16
C LYS A 325 27.55 6.18 2.12
N ASP A 326 26.59 5.38 1.67
CA ASP A 326 25.95 4.34 2.48
C ASP A 326 26.70 2.99 2.39
N LYS A 327 27.78 2.92 1.61
CA LYS A 327 28.64 1.72 1.46
C LYS A 327 27.87 0.45 1.14
N LEU A 328 27.00 0.49 0.11
CA LEU A 328 26.09 -0.60 -0.24
C LEU A 328 26.64 -1.59 -1.28
N TRP A 329 27.93 -1.52 -1.61
CA TRP A 329 28.55 -2.36 -2.67
C TRP A 329 28.35 -3.85 -2.48
N GLY A 330 28.50 -4.34 -1.26
CA GLY A 330 28.27 -5.75 -0.92
C GLY A 330 26.80 -6.17 -1.03
N GLN A 331 25.86 -5.21 -0.95
CA GLN A 331 24.44 -5.48 -0.92
C GLN A 331 23.79 -5.40 -2.31
N ILE A 332 24.27 -4.52 -3.17
CA ILE A 332 23.80 -4.35 -4.56
C ILE A 332 25.02 -4.38 -5.48
N PRO A 333 25.53 -5.56 -5.80
CA PRO A 333 26.65 -5.68 -6.74
C PRO A 333 26.21 -5.23 -8.14
N ASN A 334 27.15 -4.70 -8.93
CA ASN A 334 26.89 -4.20 -10.29
C ASN A 334 25.78 -3.13 -10.34
N PHE A 335 25.99 -2.08 -9.56
CA PHE A 335 25.03 -0.99 -9.40
C PHE A 335 24.55 -0.39 -10.76
N ASP A 336 25.44 -0.21 -11.74
CA ASP A 336 25.04 0.29 -13.06
C ASP A 336 24.07 -0.66 -13.77
N ASN A 337 24.31 -1.97 -13.71
CA ASN A 337 23.37 -2.96 -14.26
C ASN A 337 22.05 -2.97 -13.44
N TRP A 338 22.12 -2.74 -12.13
CA TRP A 338 20.92 -2.62 -11.29
C TRP A 338 20.06 -1.44 -11.73
N LEU A 339 20.66 -0.31 -12.13
CA LEU A 339 19.97 0.88 -12.61
C LEU A 339 19.29 0.69 -13.98
N THR A 340 19.79 -0.20 -14.83
CA THR A 340 19.23 -0.38 -16.17
C THR A 340 17.75 -0.77 -16.17
N GLU A 341 17.29 -1.45 -15.12
CA GLU A 341 15.89 -1.86 -14.99
C GLU A 341 14.95 -0.64 -14.84
N PHE A 342 15.43 0.43 -14.22
CA PHE A 342 14.67 1.67 -14.08
C PHE A 342 14.61 2.51 -15.36
N ASN A 343 15.51 2.27 -16.30
CA ASN A 343 15.50 2.94 -17.62
C ASN A 343 14.22 2.64 -18.42
N ILE A 344 13.53 1.54 -18.14
CA ILE A 344 12.24 1.23 -18.75
C ILE A 344 11.24 2.35 -18.46
N LEU A 345 11.21 2.84 -17.20
CA LEU A 345 10.33 3.92 -16.78
C LEU A 345 10.75 5.26 -17.42
N ASP A 346 12.06 5.54 -17.50
CA ASP A 346 12.60 6.76 -18.10
C ASP A 346 12.42 6.78 -19.65
N HIS A 347 12.59 5.63 -20.31
CA HIS A 347 12.43 5.48 -21.76
C HIS A 347 11.01 5.75 -22.22
N TYR A 348 10.02 5.31 -21.48
CA TYR A 348 8.61 5.51 -21.79
C TYR A 348 8.27 7.01 -21.94
N TRP A 349 8.81 7.85 -21.06
CA TRP A 349 8.58 9.29 -21.09
C TRP A 349 9.30 10.01 -22.22
N LYS A 350 10.48 9.54 -22.62
CA LYS A 350 11.26 10.12 -23.73
C LYS A 350 10.60 9.90 -25.09
N ASN A 351 9.82 8.84 -25.24
CA ASN A 351 9.20 8.44 -26.52
C ASN A 351 7.74 8.88 -26.66
N LYS A 352 7.18 9.57 -25.68
CA LYS A 352 5.81 10.10 -25.69
C LYS A 352 5.70 11.55 -26.20
N LYS A 353 6.64 12.00 -27.04
CA LYS A 353 6.52 13.28 -27.73
C LYS A 353 5.56 13.21 -28.91
#